data_120a0a0cdc7c393f99dcb5926ae36d41
#
_entry.id   120a0a0cdc7c393f99dcb5926ae36d41
#
_cell.length_a   1.000
_cell.length_b   1.000
_cell.length_c   1.000
_cell.angle_alpha   90.00
_cell.angle_beta   90.00
_cell.angle_gamma   90.00
#
_symmetry.space_group_name_H-M   'P 1'
#
loop_
_entity.id
_entity.type
_entity.pdbx_description
1 polymer ?
#
loop_
_entity_poly.entity_id
_entity_poly.type
_entity_poly.pdbx_seq_one_letter_code
_entity_poly.pdbx_strand_id
1 'polypeptide(L)'
;ANRFSEDYFTTEDRLYLTPLYGLKTSEAEKAFIAKMNKEQRGFNVAVFSKADFPLEEKLKFANQNVAKFNKYDMSVITVEEKSNAESIAKRISNNEITFEDAVSEYSDKNYSNSEGKLTNSYQYQIENILENKEDLAAVTGLAADAVSAVIQTQNGYSIFKNNAAYEKPDFNTEETQRVVSS
;
A
#
# COMPACT_ATOMS: atom_id res chain seq x y z
N ALA A 1 -6.86 11.22 -32.04
CA ALA A 1 -6.67 10.18 -33.05
C ALA A 1 -7.67 10.35 -34.20
N ASN A 2 -8.99 10.42 -33.93
CA ASN A 2 -10.02 10.58 -34.97
C ASN A 2 -9.84 11.86 -35.80
N ARG A 3 -9.56 12.98 -35.12
CA ARG A 3 -9.34 14.27 -35.79
C ARG A 3 -8.11 14.22 -36.69
N PHE A 4 -7.05 13.58 -36.25
CA PHE A 4 -5.85 13.39 -37.08
C PHE A 4 -6.15 12.53 -38.30
N SER A 5 -6.89 11.45 -38.16
CA SER A 5 -7.22 10.57 -39.26
C SER A 5 -8.18 11.24 -40.26
N GLU A 6 -9.17 12.01 -39.81
CA GLU A 6 -10.09 12.75 -40.67
C GLU A 6 -9.36 13.87 -41.42
N ASP A 7 -8.57 14.69 -40.70
CA ASP A 7 -7.87 15.82 -41.30
C ASP A 7 -6.70 15.41 -42.19
N TYR A 8 -6.08 14.28 -41.90
CA TYR A 8 -4.89 13.85 -42.63
C TYR A 8 -5.17 12.91 -43.78
N PHE A 9 -6.17 12.04 -43.64
CA PHE A 9 -6.45 11.01 -44.63
C PHE A 9 -7.74 11.20 -45.41
N THR A 10 -8.59 12.14 -45.02
CA THR A 10 -9.88 12.36 -45.68
C THR A 10 -10.05 13.70 -46.40
N THR A 11 -9.10 14.63 -46.26
CA THR A 11 -9.14 15.91 -46.98
C THR A 11 -8.67 15.72 -48.41
N GLU A 12 -9.51 16.14 -49.37
CA GLU A 12 -9.27 16.01 -50.82
C GLU A 12 -7.96 16.65 -51.29
N ASP A 13 -7.51 17.69 -50.59
CA ASP A 13 -6.30 18.44 -50.96
C ASP A 13 -4.97 17.78 -50.60
N ARG A 14 -4.98 16.73 -49.80
CA ARG A 14 -3.73 16.18 -49.26
C ARG A 14 -3.30 14.87 -49.90
N LEU A 15 -4.24 14.10 -50.30
CA LEU A 15 -3.92 12.78 -50.83
C LEU A 15 -5.03 12.33 -51.74
N TYR A 16 -4.71 12.02 -52.89
CA TYR A 16 -5.51 11.17 -53.71
C TYR A 16 -5.73 9.77 -53.10
N LEU A 17 -5.58 9.69 -51.79
CA LEU A 17 -5.81 8.50 -50.97
C LEU A 17 -7.28 8.52 -50.53
N THR A 18 -7.98 7.59 -51.10
CA THR A 18 -9.34 7.29 -50.65
C THR A 18 -9.38 7.11 -49.11
N PRO A 19 -10.47 7.42 -48.46
CA PRO A 19 -10.64 7.31 -47.02
C PRO A 19 -10.47 5.89 -46.45
N LEU A 20 -9.77 5.03 -47.19
CA LEU A 20 -9.54 3.65 -46.84
C LEU A 20 -8.56 3.49 -45.67
N TYR A 21 -7.69 4.46 -45.42
CA TYR A 21 -6.61 4.41 -44.48
C TYR A 21 -6.84 5.27 -43.22
N GLY A 22 -7.91 6.04 -43.17
CA GLY A 22 -8.28 6.82 -41.98
C GLY A 22 -9.10 6.00 -41.01
N LEU A 23 -8.86 6.21 -39.70
CA LEU A 23 -9.75 5.71 -38.67
C LEU A 23 -11.08 6.44 -38.75
N LYS A 24 -12.08 5.80 -39.33
CA LYS A 24 -13.44 6.38 -39.44
C LYS A 24 -14.21 6.09 -38.18
N THR A 25 -14.81 7.13 -37.63
CA THR A 25 -15.75 6.98 -36.51
C THR A 25 -17.02 6.32 -37.06
N SER A 26 -17.44 5.23 -36.46
CA SER A 26 -18.70 4.58 -36.81
C SER A 26 -19.90 5.48 -36.48
N GLU A 27 -21.03 5.28 -37.15
CA GLU A 27 -22.26 6.01 -36.84
C GLU A 27 -22.74 5.77 -35.40
N ALA A 28 -22.46 4.58 -34.87
CA ALA A 28 -22.73 4.25 -33.46
C ALA A 28 -21.89 5.09 -32.49
N GLU A 29 -20.58 5.28 -32.80
CA GLU A 29 -19.70 6.14 -32.00
C GLU A 29 -20.12 7.62 -32.09
N LYS A 30 -20.46 8.10 -33.28
CA LYS A 30 -20.99 9.47 -33.44
C LYS A 30 -22.27 9.69 -32.64
N ALA A 31 -23.19 8.73 -32.71
CA ALA A 31 -24.43 8.77 -31.93
C ALA A 31 -24.17 8.75 -30.41
N PHE A 32 -23.22 7.93 -29.97
CA PHE A 32 -22.79 7.84 -28.57
C PHE A 32 -22.19 9.16 -28.08
N ILE A 33 -21.26 9.75 -28.84
CA ILE A 33 -20.61 11.04 -28.51
C ILE A 33 -21.66 12.16 -28.50
N ALA A 34 -22.55 12.18 -29.48
CA ALA A 34 -23.64 13.17 -29.53
C ALA A 34 -24.59 13.06 -28.34
N LYS A 35 -24.86 11.85 -27.86
CA LYS A 35 -25.66 11.60 -26.67
C LYS A 35 -24.90 12.06 -25.41
N MET A 36 -23.61 11.72 -25.27
CA MET A 36 -22.78 12.15 -24.14
C MET A 36 -22.70 13.67 -24.04
N ASN A 37 -22.58 14.37 -25.17
CA ASN A 37 -22.50 15.84 -25.20
C ASN A 37 -23.83 16.51 -24.80
N LYS A 38 -24.96 15.81 -24.92
CA LYS A 38 -26.29 16.30 -24.52
C LYS A 38 -26.66 15.99 -23.09
N GLU A 39 -25.98 14.99 -22.48
CA GLU A 39 -26.22 14.62 -21.09
C GLU A 39 -25.38 15.50 -20.17
N GLN A 40 -26.02 16.41 -19.47
CA GLN A 40 -25.41 17.13 -18.36
C GLN A 40 -25.73 16.38 -17.06
N ARG A 41 -24.69 16.01 -16.32
CA ARG A 41 -24.84 15.40 -15.00
C ARG A 41 -24.38 16.42 -13.95
N GLY A 42 -25.29 16.79 -13.06
CA GLY A 42 -24.96 17.57 -11.88
C GLY A 42 -24.40 16.65 -10.79
N PHE A 43 -23.31 17.05 -10.21
CA PHE A 43 -22.74 16.39 -9.03
C PHE A 43 -22.82 17.35 -7.86
N ASN A 44 -23.33 16.87 -6.74
CA ASN A 44 -23.16 17.56 -5.48
C ASN A 44 -21.85 17.11 -4.86
N VAL A 45 -20.90 18.02 -4.74
CA VAL A 45 -19.60 17.74 -4.14
C VAL A 45 -19.59 18.35 -2.74
N ALA A 46 -19.43 17.52 -1.72
CA ALA A 46 -19.13 17.96 -0.37
C ALA A 46 -17.63 17.77 -0.11
N VAL A 47 -16.96 18.84 0.29
CA VAL A 47 -15.54 18.80 0.64
C VAL A 47 -15.44 18.84 2.16
N PHE A 48 -14.78 17.82 2.71
CA PHE A 48 -14.45 17.77 4.14
C PHE A 48 -12.94 17.85 4.29
N SER A 49 -12.48 18.79 5.11
CA SER A 49 -11.08 18.83 5.52
C SER A 49 -10.86 17.86 6.68
N LYS A 50 -9.83 17.03 6.61
CA LYS A 50 -9.44 16.18 7.74
C LYS A 50 -9.11 16.99 8.99
N ALA A 51 -8.60 18.23 8.82
CA ALA A 51 -8.28 19.13 9.91
C ALA A 51 -9.52 19.58 10.69
N ASP A 52 -10.67 19.70 10.02
CA ASP A 52 -11.91 20.17 10.62
C ASP A 52 -12.70 19.06 11.32
N PHE A 53 -12.23 17.80 11.23
CA PHE A 53 -12.90 16.70 11.89
C PHE A 53 -12.62 16.75 13.40
N PRO A 54 -13.68 16.75 14.26
CA PRO A 54 -13.53 16.92 15.69
C PRO A 54 -12.61 15.88 16.33
N LEU A 55 -11.68 16.33 17.19
CA LEU A 55 -10.76 15.44 17.90
C LEU A 55 -11.53 14.40 18.76
N GLU A 56 -12.65 14.81 19.37
CA GLU A 56 -13.47 13.92 20.16
C GLU A 56 -13.97 12.70 19.39
N GLU A 57 -14.44 12.89 18.15
CA GLU A 57 -14.89 11.80 17.28
C GLU A 57 -13.70 10.92 16.81
N LYS A 58 -12.55 11.51 16.58
CA LYS A 58 -11.32 10.77 16.27
C LYS A 58 -10.89 9.88 17.45
N LEU A 59 -10.92 10.42 18.66
CA LEU A 59 -10.61 9.67 19.88
C LEU A 59 -11.64 8.58 20.16
N LYS A 60 -12.91 8.83 19.88
CA LYS A 60 -13.97 7.81 19.99
C LYS A 60 -13.71 6.63 19.05
N PHE A 61 -13.35 6.92 17.78
CA PHE A 61 -12.93 5.88 16.84
C PHE A 61 -11.70 5.12 17.34
N ALA A 62 -10.68 5.82 17.84
CA ALA A 62 -9.47 5.21 18.35
C ALA A 62 -9.75 4.29 19.56
N ASN A 63 -10.60 4.72 20.48
CA ASN A 63 -11.04 3.91 21.63
C ASN A 63 -11.83 2.65 21.22
N GLN A 64 -12.56 2.70 20.11
CA GLN A 64 -13.23 1.52 19.54
C GLN A 64 -12.27 0.59 18.79
N ASN A 65 -11.12 1.08 18.39
CA ASN A 65 -10.12 0.38 17.58
C ASN A 65 -8.73 0.38 18.23
N VAL A 66 -8.65 0.21 19.53
CA VAL A 66 -7.41 0.32 20.31
C VAL A 66 -6.25 -0.48 19.71
N ALA A 67 -6.53 -1.70 19.28
CA ALA A 67 -5.52 -2.58 18.71
C ALA A 67 -4.76 -1.96 17.52
N LYS A 68 -5.43 -1.17 16.68
CA LYS A 68 -4.80 -0.51 15.53
C LYS A 68 -3.69 0.46 15.93
N PHE A 69 -3.74 0.97 17.13
CA PHE A 69 -2.80 1.94 17.69
C PHE A 69 -1.78 1.31 18.64
N ASN A 70 -1.79 -0.01 18.80
CA ASN A 70 -0.70 -0.70 19.48
C ASN A 70 0.61 -0.44 18.73
N LYS A 71 1.66 -0.18 19.48
CA LYS A 71 2.97 0.17 18.95
C LYS A 71 3.91 -1.02 19.10
N TYR A 72 4.57 -1.38 18.02
CA TYR A 72 5.44 -2.53 17.92
C TYR A 72 6.88 -2.11 17.65
N ASP A 73 7.82 -2.86 18.20
CA ASP A 73 9.23 -2.79 17.86
C ASP A 73 9.63 -4.11 17.21
N MET A 74 9.85 -4.06 15.90
CA MET A 74 10.13 -5.24 15.09
C MET A 74 11.37 -5.02 14.23
N SER A 75 12.00 -6.12 13.87
CA SER A 75 12.99 -6.18 12.79
C SER A 75 12.39 -6.98 11.63
N VAL A 76 12.71 -6.61 10.40
CA VAL A 76 12.21 -7.25 9.20
C VAL A 76 13.33 -7.52 8.19
N ILE A 77 13.31 -8.69 7.59
CA ILE A 77 14.10 -9.04 6.41
C ILE A 77 13.13 -9.11 5.25
N THR A 78 13.40 -8.36 4.18
CA THR A 78 12.57 -8.39 2.97
C THR A 78 13.43 -8.70 1.77
N VAL A 79 13.02 -9.70 0.99
CA VAL A 79 13.64 -10.11 -0.25
C VAL A 79 12.60 -10.27 -1.35
N GLU A 80 13.04 -10.15 -2.59
CA GLU A 80 12.13 -10.18 -3.74
C GLU A 80 11.53 -11.58 -3.98
N GLU A 81 12.34 -12.63 -3.80
CA GLU A 81 11.95 -14.01 -4.12
C GLU A 81 11.60 -14.82 -2.88
N LYS A 82 10.49 -15.57 -2.96
CA LYS A 82 10.01 -16.46 -1.89
C LYS A 82 11.03 -17.52 -1.50
N SER A 83 11.70 -18.14 -2.48
CA SER A 83 12.70 -19.16 -2.27
C SER A 83 13.89 -18.67 -1.44
N ASN A 84 14.29 -17.41 -1.67
CA ASN A 84 15.35 -16.77 -0.90
C ASN A 84 14.90 -16.53 0.55
N ALA A 85 13.68 -16.00 0.74
CA ALA A 85 13.12 -15.80 2.08
C ALA A 85 13.03 -17.14 2.85
N GLU A 86 12.56 -18.20 2.22
CA GLU A 86 12.47 -19.54 2.83
C GLU A 86 13.84 -20.11 3.21
N SER A 87 14.85 -19.90 2.35
CA SER A 87 16.24 -20.30 2.65
C SER A 87 16.80 -19.55 3.85
N ILE A 88 16.60 -18.24 3.92
CA ILE A 88 17.02 -17.39 5.04
C ILE A 88 16.32 -17.82 6.33
N ALA A 89 14.98 -17.99 6.29
CA ALA A 89 14.21 -18.43 7.45
C ALA A 89 14.70 -19.78 7.99
N LYS A 90 15.06 -20.72 7.09
CA LYS A 90 15.62 -22.02 7.48
C LYS A 90 16.98 -21.89 8.14
N ARG A 91 17.87 -21.05 7.61
CA ARG A 91 19.20 -20.79 8.20
C ARG A 91 19.08 -20.17 9.60
N ILE A 92 18.14 -19.22 9.77
CA ILE A 92 17.86 -18.62 11.08
C ILE A 92 17.33 -19.69 12.05
N SER A 93 16.37 -20.52 11.63
CA SER A 93 15.79 -21.56 12.48
C SER A 93 16.78 -22.64 12.88
N ASN A 94 17.78 -22.90 12.05
CA ASN A 94 18.88 -23.83 12.33
C ASN A 94 20.01 -23.21 13.17
N ASN A 95 19.92 -21.93 13.54
CA ASN A 95 20.98 -21.15 14.18
C ASN A 95 22.29 -21.07 13.36
N GLU A 96 22.20 -21.15 12.03
CA GLU A 96 23.35 -21.00 11.12
C GLU A 96 23.73 -19.52 10.93
N ILE A 97 22.77 -18.62 11.13
CA ILE A 97 22.93 -17.16 11.07
C ILE A 97 22.00 -16.52 12.10
N THR A 98 22.41 -15.40 12.68
CA THR A 98 21.55 -14.61 13.54
C THR A 98 20.56 -13.81 12.71
N PHE A 99 19.43 -13.38 13.29
CA PHE A 99 18.46 -12.53 12.58
C PHE A 99 19.10 -11.19 12.17
N GLU A 100 19.90 -10.62 13.04
CA GLU A 100 20.59 -9.33 12.85
C GLU A 100 21.61 -9.41 11.71
N ASP A 101 22.38 -10.49 11.64
CA ASP A 101 23.32 -10.72 10.54
C ASP A 101 22.56 -10.93 9.22
N ALA A 102 21.47 -11.69 9.26
CA ALA A 102 20.62 -11.92 8.09
C ALA A 102 19.98 -10.63 7.58
N VAL A 103 19.55 -9.72 8.48
CA VAL A 103 19.09 -8.37 8.10
C VAL A 103 20.17 -7.62 7.35
N SER A 104 21.39 -7.63 7.87
CA SER A 104 22.50 -6.87 7.29
C SER A 104 22.98 -7.43 5.95
N GLU A 105 22.88 -8.76 5.76
CA GLU A 105 23.39 -9.45 4.57
C GLU A 105 22.36 -9.51 3.44
N TYR A 106 21.08 -9.71 3.76
CA TYR A 106 20.06 -10.07 2.77
C TYR A 106 18.89 -9.09 2.66
N SER A 107 18.66 -8.22 3.67
CA SER A 107 17.48 -7.39 3.62
C SER A 107 17.55 -6.35 2.51
N ASP A 108 16.59 -6.41 1.60
CA ASP A 108 16.37 -5.37 0.62
C ASP A 108 15.67 -4.19 1.34
N LYS A 109 16.36 -3.11 1.56
CA LYS A 109 16.06 -2.00 2.49
C LYS A 109 14.74 -1.25 2.26
N ASN A 110 13.75 -1.90 1.66
CA ASN A 110 12.50 -1.26 1.22
C ASN A 110 11.52 -0.91 2.35
N TYR A 111 11.58 -1.58 3.50
CA TYR A 111 10.70 -1.29 4.64
C TYR A 111 11.39 -0.65 5.83
N SER A 112 12.70 -0.64 5.83
CA SER A 112 13.46 -0.07 6.92
C SER A 112 14.37 1.04 6.43
N ASN A 113 14.42 2.13 7.16
CA ASN A 113 15.28 3.26 6.87
C ASN A 113 16.77 2.91 7.01
N SER A 114 17.09 1.86 7.72
CA SER A 114 18.41 1.29 7.89
C SER A 114 18.30 0.07 8.81
N GLU A 115 19.02 -0.97 8.52
CA GLU A 115 19.19 -2.14 9.39
C GLU A 115 17.92 -2.99 9.63
N GLY A 116 16.90 -2.94 8.77
CA GLY A 116 15.71 -3.78 8.89
C GLY A 116 14.81 -3.50 10.10
N LYS A 117 14.91 -2.34 10.73
CA LYS A 117 14.12 -1.99 11.93
C LYS A 117 12.80 -1.32 11.57
N LEU A 118 11.71 -1.89 12.04
CA LEU A 118 10.37 -1.31 12.09
C LEU A 118 10.09 -0.86 13.53
N THR A 119 10.85 0.11 14.02
CA THR A 119 10.68 0.67 15.35
C THR A 119 9.50 1.63 15.39
N ASN A 120 8.77 1.64 16.51
CA ASN A 120 7.63 2.53 16.72
C ASN A 120 6.53 2.40 15.65
N SER A 121 6.33 1.21 15.09
CA SER A 121 5.32 0.97 14.09
C SER A 121 3.98 0.61 14.71
N TYR A 122 2.94 1.32 14.31
CA TYR A 122 1.58 1.03 14.76
C TYR A 122 1.00 -0.16 13.99
N GLN A 123 0.08 -0.91 14.63
CA GLN A 123 -0.53 -2.08 13.99
C GLN A 123 -1.12 -1.76 12.61
N TYR A 124 -1.80 -0.62 12.43
CA TYR A 124 -2.36 -0.24 11.13
C TYR A 124 -1.29 -0.03 10.05
N GLN A 125 -0.07 0.40 10.43
CA GLN A 125 1.05 0.54 9.50
C GLN A 125 1.58 -0.82 9.08
N ILE A 126 1.69 -1.76 10.04
CA ILE A 126 2.06 -3.15 9.75
C ILE A 126 1.01 -3.80 8.83
N GLU A 127 -0.29 -3.61 9.11
CA GLU A 127 -1.38 -4.10 8.26
C GLU A 127 -1.25 -3.61 6.81
N ASN A 128 -0.82 -2.36 6.62
CA ASN A 128 -0.69 -1.76 5.29
C ASN A 128 0.47 -2.29 4.46
N ILE A 129 1.50 -2.87 5.06
CA ILE A 129 2.61 -3.47 4.32
C ILE A 129 2.36 -4.93 3.94
N LEU A 130 1.39 -5.59 4.55
CA LEU A 130 1.02 -6.97 4.26
C LEU A 130 0.19 -7.04 2.98
N GLU A 131 0.46 -8.05 2.14
CA GLU A 131 -0.38 -8.33 0.97
C GLU A 131 -1.73 -8.90 1.40
N ASN A 132 -1.71 -9.84 2.36
CA ASN A 132 -2.90 -10.44 2.93
C ASN A 132 -3.10 -9.96 4.37
N LYS A 133 -4.24 -9.33 4.64
CA LYS A 133 -4.56 -8.84 5.99
C LYS A 133 -4.73 -9.93 7.04
N GLU A 134 -5.00 -11.16 6.61
CA GLU A 134 -5.12 -12.32 7.49
C GLU A 134 -3.78 -12.65 8.17
N ASP A 135 -2.65 -12.30 7.54
CA ASP A 135 -1.32 -12.52 8.10
C ASP A 135 -0.98 -11.56 9.25
N LEU A 136 -1.80 -10.53 9.48
CA LEU A 136 -1.58 -9.56 10.55
C LEU A 136 -1.47 -10.24 11.93
N ALA A 137 -2.35 -11.19 12.21
CA ALA A 137 -2.34 -11.91 13.48
C ALA A 137 -1.05 -12.74 13.67
N ALA A 138 -0.49 -13.28 12.59
CA ALA A 138 0.76 -14.03 12.63
C ALA A 138 1.96 -13.13 12.94
N VAL A 139 1.93 -11.87 12.50
CA VAL A 139 2.99 -10.88 12.79
C VAL A 139 2.83 -10.27 14.18
N THR A 140 1.65 -9.75 14.48
CA THR A 140 1.39 -9.01 15.73
C THR A 140 1.26 -9.90 16.96
N GLY A 141 1.00 -11.20 16.76
CA GLY A 141 0.94 -12.22 17.81
C GLY A 141 2.28 -12.85 18.19
N LEU A 142 3.38 -12.44 17.57
CA LEU A 142 4.70 -12.96 17.90
C LEU A 142 5.08 -12.60 19.35
N ALA A 143 5.57 -13.59 20.09
CA ALA A 143 6.20 -13.34 21.39
C ALA A 143 7.49 -12.52 21.20
N ALA A 144 7.98 -11.91 22.29
CA ALA A 144 9.27 -11.24 22.25
C ALA A 144 10.38 -12.22 21.80
N ASP A 145 11.27 -11.75 20.96
CA ASP A 145 12.35 -12.50 20.28
C ASP A 145 11.91 -13.61 19.32
N ALA A 146 10.58 -13.78 19.12
CA ALA A 146 10.07 -14.75 18.14
C ALA A 146 10.17 -14.24 16.70
N VAL A 147 10.41 -15.18 15.79
CA VAL A 147 10.53 -14.95 14.35
C VAL A 147 9.31 -15.55 13.64
N SER A 148 8.75 -14.83 12.68
CA SER A 148 7.61 -15.28 11.87
C SER A 148 8.02 -16.34 10.84
N ALA A 149 7.04 -17.02 10.28
CA ALA A 149 7.18 -17.66 8.97
C ALA A 149 7.41 -16.58 7.88
N VAL A 150 7.72 -17.02 6.66
CA VAL A 150 7.79 -16.16 5.50
C VAL A 150 6.40 -15.64 5.16
N ILE A 151 6.26 -14.32 5.06
CA ILE A 151 4.99 -13.63 4.82
C ILE A 151 5.13 -12.78 3.55
N GLN A 152 4.10 -12.81 2.72
CA GLN A 152 4.04 -11.97 1.52
C GLN A 152 3.68 -10.55 1.90
N THR A 153 4.47 -9.60 1.41
CA THR A 153 4.28 -8.16 1.60
C THR A 153 4.24 -7.45 0.25
N GLN A 154 3.85 -6.19 0.23
CA GLN A 154 3.78 -5.41 -1.02
C GLN A 154 5.12 -5.27 -1.74
N ASN A 155 6.25 -5.39 -1.04
CA ASN A 155 7.59 -5.26 -1.61
C ASN A 155 8.33 -6.61 -1.76
N GLY A 156 7.64 -7.73 -1.62
CA GLY A 156 8.22 -9.07 -1.74
C GLY A 156 7.87 -9.98 -0.57
N TYR A 157 8.80 -10.78 -0.13
CA TYR A 157 8.62 -11.75 0.94
C TYR A 157 9.42 -11.34 2.16
N SER A 158 8.75 -11.29 3.30
CA SER A 158 9.34 -10.75 4.54
C SER A 158 9.32 -11.78 5.66
N ILE A 159 10.31 -11.66 6.54
CA ILE A 159 10.41 -12.39 7.80
C ILE A 159 10.49 -11.34 8.90
N PHE A 160 9.59 -11.42 9.86
CA PHE A 160 9.50 -10.47 10.98
C PHE A 160 10.06 -11.09 12.25
N LYS A 161 10.79 -10.30 13.02
CA LYS A 161 11.17 -10.62 14.41
C LYS A 161 10.57 -9.57 15.33
N ASN A 162 9.91 -10.01 16.36
CA ASN A 162 9.40 -9.10 17.40
C ASN A 162 10.51 -8.86 18.43
N ASN A 163 10.97 -7.62 18.57
CA ASN A 163 12.09 -7.29 19.48
C ASN A 163 11.62 -7.11 20.93
N ALA A 164 10.36 -6.70 21.14
CA ALA A 164 9.81 -6.43 22.46
C ALA A 164 8.29 -6.63 22.52
N ALA A 165 7.73 -6.72 23.71
CA ALA A 165 6.29 -6.68 23.88
C ALA A 165 5.73 -5.35 23.34
N TYR A 166 4.58 -5.42 22.66
CA TYR A 166 3.94 -4.22 22.13
C TYR A 166 3.47 -3.28 23.25
N GLU A 167 3.48 -1.99 22.95
CA GLU A 167 2.99 -0.95 23.84
C GLU A 167 1.53 -0.60 23.50
N LYS A 168 0.67 -0.55 24.52
CA LYS A 168 -0.71 -0.09 24.35
C LYS A 168 -0.74 1.43 24.23
N PRO A 169 -1.63 1.99 23.39
CA PRO A 169 -1.76 3.43 23.26
C PRO A 169 -2.33 4.07 24.53
N ASP A 170 -1.78 5.21 24.92
CA ASP A 170 -2.44 6.12 25.87
C ASP A 170 -2.99 7.33 25.11
N PHE A 171 -4.30 7.34 24.88
CA PHE A 171 -4.99 8.40 24.14
C PHE A 171 -5.05 9.76 24.84
N ASN A 172 -4.54 9.87 26.08
CA ASN A 172 -4.43 11.13 26.80
C ASN A 172 -3.15 11.88 26.46
N THR A 173 -2.17 11.23 25.82
CA THR A 173 -0.91 11.86 25.44
C THR A 173 -1.04 12.64 24.13
N GLU A 174 -0.34 13.77 24.04
CA GLU A 174 -0.30 14.57 22.80
C GLU A 174 0.25 13.78 21.60
N GLU A 175 1.23 12.90 21.85
CA GLU A 175 1.82 12.05 20.81
C GLU A 175 0.76 11.16 20.18
N THR A 176 0.02 10.40 21.00
CA THR A 176 -1.02 9.50 20.51
C THR A 176 -2.18 10.27 19.85
N GLN A 177 -2.56 11.43 20.40
CA GLN A 177 -3.60 12.27 19.80
C GLN A 177 -3.19 12.82 18.43
N ARG A 178 -1.93 13.15 18.21
CA ARG A 178 -1.40 13.52 16.90
C ARG A 178 -1.50 12.38 15.90
N VAL A 179 -1.13 11.16 16.33
CA VAL A 179 -1.23 9.96 15.49
C VAL A 179 -2.68 9.66 15.11
N VAL A 180 -3.61 9.75 16.06
CA VAL A 180 -5.05 9.57 15.80
C VAL A 180 -5.60 10.66 14.87
N SER A 181 -4.99 11.84 14.86
CA SER A 181 -5.44 12.97 14.03
C SER A 181 -4.91 13.00 12.61
N SER A 182 -3.85 12.25 12.32
CA SER A 182 -3.22 12.16 10.98
C SER A 182 -3.95 11.19 10.05
#